data_e2300e21b946322aeb8df3feb7c1ef80
#
_entry.id   e2300e21b946322aeb8df3feb7c1ef80
#
_cell.length_a   1.000
_cell.length_b   1.000
_cell.length_c   1.000
_cell.angle_alpha   90.00
_cell.angle_beta   90.00
_cell.angle_gamma   90.00
#
_symmetry.space_group_name_H-M   'P 1'
#
loop_
_entity.id
_entity.type
_entity.pdbx_description
1 polymer ?
#
loop_
_entity_poly.entity_id
_entity_poly.type
_entity_poly.pdbx_seq_one_letter_code
_entity_poly.pdbx_strand_id
1 'polypeptide(L)'
;KPHTKRTKKPHAPHPLSRPVEREPGRVRVVGICTTAMQADHPRFSTSDALVESALAHAQSRGFETRLIRLRELNFRHCEGFYSKAVRACTWPCSITQMDPNDQLDRVYEAMVHWGDVFIIGTPIRWGAPSSLYFKMVERMNCIQNQVTISGKALLQNKVVGPIIMGGQDNVQAVAGQMLGFFAELGCQFPQFPYIAHSRGWTAEDMERNVEFVRASDALRTASHELTDRCIDLAERLLATAPPPVPRA
;
A
#
# COMPACT_ATOMS: atom_id res chain seq x y z
N LYS A 1 46.69 -11.57 24.57
CA LYS A 1 46.71 -10.55 23.52
C LYS A 1 45.45 -9.72 23.69
N PRO A 2 45.49 -8.38 23.78
CA PRO A 2 44.32 -7.55 23.94
C PRO A 2 43.49 -7.53 22.64
N HIS A 3 42.22 -7.87 22.72
CA HIS A 3 41.25 -7.70 21.61
C HIS A 3 41.02 -6.19 21.39
N THR A 4 41.62 -5.64 20.35
CA THR A 4 41.29 -4.29 19.87
C THR A 4 39.86 -4.28 19.40
N LYS A 5 38.96 -3.61 20.13
CA LYS A 5 37.59 -3.31 19.71
C LYS A 5 37.65 -2.46 18.43
N ARG A 6 37.37 -3.08 17.30
CA ARG A 6 37.14 -2.35 16.04
C ARG A 6 35.94 -1.42 16.24
N THR A 7 36.21 -0.15 16.39
CA THR A 7 35.16 0.90 16.35
C THR A 7 34.55 0.90 14.95
N LYS A 8 33.33 0.34 14.82
CA LYS A 8 32.56 0.47 13.59
C LYS A 8 32.26 1.93 13.37
N LYS A 9 32.71 2.50 12.25
CA LYS A 9 32.25 3.83 11.83
C LYS A 9 30.72 3.83 11.78
N PRO A 10 30.04 4.84 12.31
CA PRO A 10 28.59 4.93 12.21
C PRO A 10 28.21 4.94 10.72
N HIS A 11 27.41 3.97 10.29
CA HIS A 11 26.83 3.98 8.96
C HIS A 11 25.93 5.20 8.82
N ALA A 12 25.99 5.87 7.66
CA ALA A 12 25.03 6.92 7.35
C ALA A 12 23.60 6.39 7.48
N PRO A 13 22.67 7.16 8.08
CA PRO A 13 21.29 6.69 8.23
C PRO A 13 20.67 6.42 6.87
N HIS A 14 19.89 5.35 6.77
CA HIS A 14 19.19 4.97 5.54
C HIS A 14 18.30 6.13 5.06
N PRO A 15 18.20 6.41 3.74
CA PRO A 15 17.39 7.52 3.21
C PRO A 15 15.96 7.56 3.77
N LEU A 16 15.30 6.41 3.90
CA LEU A 16 13.95 6.29 4.49
C LEU A 16 13.86 6.70 5.98
N SER A 17 14.98 6.79 6.68
CA SER A 17 15.00 7.26 8.09
C SER A 17 14.88 8.78 8.18
N ARG A 18 15.07 9.49 7.08
CA ARG A 18 15.03 10.96 7.06
C ARG A 18 13.60 11.44 6.83
N PRO A 19 13.13 12.45 7.56
CA PRO A 19 11.88 13.12 7.24
C PRO A 19 11.99 13.72 5.82
N VAL A 20 10.96 13.55 5.02
CA VAL A 20 10.84 14.25 3.73
C VAL A 20 10.13 15.57 4.01
N GLU A 21 10.75 16.69 3.62
CA GLU A 21 10.08 17.98 3.60
C GLU A 21 8.97 17.93 2.55
N ARG A 22 7.75 18.25 2.96
CA ARG A 22 6.57 18.26 2.10
C ARG A 22 6.08 19.68 1.94
N GLU A 23 5.69 20.03 0.73
CA GLU A 23 4.88 21.23 0.52
C GLU A 23 3.53 21.04 1.24
N PRO A 24 3.14 21.97 2.11
CA PRO A 24 1.89 21.87 2.85
C PRO A 24 0.68 21.85 1.92
N GLY A 25 -0.28 20.97 2.20
CA GLY A 25 -1.64 21.09 1.69
C GLY A 25 -1.94 20.39 0.36
N ARG A 26 -0.98 19.77 -0.34
CA ARG A 26 -1.27 19.05 -1.59
C ARG A 26 -1.38 17.55 -1.38
N VAL A 27 -2.57 16.99 -1.61
CA VAL A 27 -2.81 15.54 -1.56
C VAL A 27 -2.11 14.84 -2.72
N ARG A 28 -1.49 13.70 -2.44
CA ARG A 28 -0.82 12.83 -3.40
C ARG A 28 -1.41 11.42 -3.33
N VAL A 29 -1.69 10.84 -4.49
CA VAL A 29 -2.38 9.55 -4.61
C VAL A 29 -1.43 8.47 -5.12
N VAL A 30 -1.36 7.35 -4.40
CA VAL A 30 -0.58 6.16 -4.79
C VAL A 30 -1.54 5.03 -5.14
N GLY A 31 -1.41 4.48 -6.33
CA GLY A 31 -2.03 3.20 -6.70
C GLY A 31 -1.08 2.05 -6.42
N ILE A 32 -1.54 1.01 -5.76
CA ILE A 32 -0.77 -0.21 -5.51
C ILE A 32 -1.53 -1.40 -6.08
N CYS A 33 -0.95 -2.04 -7.09
CA CYS A 33 -1.49 -3.23 -7.72
C CYS A 33 -0.82 -4.47 -7.14
N THR A 34 -1.64 -5.37 -6.58
CA THR A 34 -1.15 -6.60 -5.94
C THR A 34 -1.39 -7.85 -6.77
N THR A 35 -1.78 -7.70 -8.05
CA THR A 35 -1.99 -8.83 -8.95
C THR A 35 -0.68 -9.55 -9.23
N ALA A 36 -0.64 -10.86 -8.92
CA ALA A 36 0.42 -11.75 -9.35
C ALA A 36 0.13 -12.25 -10.76
N MET A 37 1.08 -12.06 -11.69
CA MET A 37 1.05 -12.64 -13.03
C MET A 37 2.47 -12.80 -13.56
N GLN A 38 2.63 -13.69 -14.53
CA GLN A 38 3.90 -13.90 -15.20
C GLN A 38 4.28 -12.67 -16.03
N ALA A 39 5.52 -12.20 -15.89
CA ALA A 39 5.99 -11.01 -16.58
C ALA A 39 6.06 -11.18 -18.09
N ASP A 40 6.49 -12.36 -18.55
CA ASP A 40 6.70 -12.67 -19.98
C ASP A 40 5.39 -12.86 -20.75
N HIS A 41 4.29 -13.11 -20.05
CA HIS A 41 2.96 -13.29 -20.63
C HIS A 41 1.94 -12.43 -19.89
N PRO A 42 2.02 -11.11 -20.02
CA PRO A 42 1.11 -10.19 -19.36
C PRO A 42 -0.32 -10.40 -19.91
N ARG A 43 -1.27 -10.49 -18.99
CA ARG A 43 -2.71 -10.52 -19.31
C ARG A 43 -3.40 -9.31 -18.72
N PHE A 44 -4.61 -9.04 -19.18
CA PHE A 44 -5.44 -8.01 -18.60
C PHE A 44 -5.75 -8.34 -17.13
N SER A 45 -5.52 -7.38 -16.24
CA SER A 45 -5.87 -7.47 -14.82
C SER A 45 -7.02 -6.52 -14.53
N THR A 46 -8.14 -7.06 -14.06
CA THR A 46 -9.33 -6.27 -13.73
C THR A 46 -9.09 -5.30 -12.57
N SER A 47 -8.36 -5.74 -11.54
CA SER A 47 -8.01 -4.89 -10.41
C SER A 47 -7.02 -3.78 -10.79
N ASP A 48 -5.99 -4.10 -11.60
CA ASP A 48 -5.02 -3.10 -12.04
C ASP A 48 -5.68 -2.03 -12.90
N ALA A 49 -6.57 -2.43 -13.84
CA ALA A 49 -7.27 -1.51 -14.71
C ALA A 49 -8.13 -0.49 -13.95
N LEU A 50 -8.77 -0.91 -12.86
CA LEU A 50 -9.57 0.01 -12.04
C LEU A 50 -8.68 0.92 -11.17
N VAL A 51 -7.53 0.44 -10.68
CA VAL A 51 -6.53 1.29 -10.01
C VAL A 51 -5.98 2.34 -11.00
N GLU A 52 -5.64 1.94 -12.22
CA GLU A 52 -5.16 2.85 -13.26
C GLU A 52 -6.22 3.89 -13.61
N SER A 53 -7.50 3.48 -13.73
CA SER A 53 -8.62 4.39 -13.96
C SER A 53 -8.78 5.39 -12.81
N ALA A 54 -8.67 4.95 -11.56
CA ALA A 54 -8.70 5.80 -10.37
C ALA A 54 -7.58 6.85 -10.37
N LEU A 55 -6.36 6.45 -10.72
CA LEU A 55 -5.23 7.37 -10.81
C LEU A 55 -5.37 8.36 -11.97
N ALA A 56 -5.83 7.92 -13.14
CA ALA A 56 -6.08 8.80 -14.26
C ALA A 56 -7.16 9.86 -13.92
N HIS A 57 -8.19 9.46 -13.17
CA HIS A 57 -9.19 10.38 -12.64
C HIS A 57 -8.58 11.41 -11.69
N ALA A 58 -7.77 10.97 -10.71
CA ALA A 58 -7.06 11.89 -9.82
C ALA A 58 -6.15 12.87 -10.58
N GLN A 59 -5.43 12.40 -11.60
CA GLN A 59 -4.60 13.25 -12.45
C GLN A 59 -5.42 14.29 -13.21
N SER A 60 -6.60 13.90 -13.76
CA SER A 60 -7.48 14.83 -14.45
C SER A 60 -8.01 15.94 -13.55
N ARG A 61 -8.06 15.70 -12.23
CA ARG A 61 -8.38 16.68 -11.20
C ARG A 61 -7.16 17.50 -10.73
N GLY A 62 -5.98 17.27 -11.29
CA GLY A 62 -4.74 17.97 -10.96
C GLY A 62 -3.93 17.42 -9.78
N PHE A 63 -4.26 16.24 -9.26
CA PHE A 63 -3.51 15.59 -8.20
C PHE A 63 -2.28 14.85 -8.74
N GLU A 64 -1.18 14.85 -7.99
CA GLU A 64 -0.01 14.03 -8.30
C GLU A 64 -0.29 12.56 -7.97
N THR A 65 0.12 11.67 -8.89
CA THR A 65 -0.13 10.24 -8.72
C THR A 65 1.13 9.42 -8.94
N ARG A 66 1.23 8.26 -8.29
CA ARG A 66 2.23 7.22 -8.56
C ARG A 66 1.55 5.87 -8.64
N LEU A 67 1.99 5.03 -9.56
CA LEU A 67 1.54 3.65 -9.69
C LEU A 67 2.68 2.69 -9.32
N ILE A 68 2.39 1.74 -8.44
CA ILE A 68 3.29 0.66 -8.05
C ILE A 68 2.63 -0.67 -8.36
N ARG A 69 3.24 -1.48 -9.21
CA ARG A 69 2.85 -2.86 -9.45
C ARG A 69 3.81 -3.78 -8.70
N LEU A 70 3.33 -4.45 -7.66
CA LEU A 70 4.20 -5.29 -6.81
C LEU A 70 4.87 -6.42 -7.59
N ARG A 71 4.25 -6.92 -8.68
CA ARG A 71 4.84 -7.95 -9.55
C ARG A 71 6.11 -7.48 -10.28
N GLU A 72 6.30 -6.18 -10.42
CA GLU A 72 7.47 -5.59 -11.08
C GLU A 72 8.62 -5.33 -10.11
N LEU A 73 8.38 -5.54 -8.82
CA LEU A 73 9.39 -5.33 -7.78
C LEU A 73 10.02 -6.66 -7.36
N ASN A 74 11.34 -6.65 -7.26
CA ASN A 74 12.06 -7.71 -6.58
C ASN A 74 12.11 -7.41 -5.08
N PHE A 75 11.47 -8.23 -4.26
CA PHE A 75 11.55 -8.10 -2.80
C PHE A 75 11.34 -9.45 -2.12
N ARG A 76 11.93 -9.61 -0.95
CA ARG A 76 11.91 -10.86 -0.19
C ARG A 76 10.66 -10.95 0.69
N HIS A 77 10.32 -12.18 1.10
CA HIS A 77 9.33 -12.41 2.16
C HIS A 77 9.82 -11.87 3.51
N CYS A 78 8.91 -11.69 4.46
CA CYS A 78 9.28 -11.40 5.84
C CYS A 78 10.04 -12.60 6.43
N GLU A 79 11.18 -12.34 7.05
CA GLU A 79 12.02 -13.37 7.70
C GLU A 79 11.81 -13.42 9.22
N GLY A 80 10.79 -12.76 9.71
CA GLY A 80 10.40 -12.87 11.12
C GLY A 80 11.43 -12.34 12.11
N PHE A 81 12.21 -11.32 11.78
CA PHE A 81 13.18 -10.71 12.72
C PHE A 81 12.53 -10.31 14.04
N TYR A 82 11.27 -9.89 13.98
CA TYR A 82 10.44 -9.58 15.14
C TYR A 82 10.39 -10.74 16.15
N SER A 83 10.29 -11.99 15.67
CA SER A 83 10.20 -13.18 16.51
C SER A 83 11.49 -13.50 17.27
N LYS A 84 12.64 -12.99 16.81
CA LYS A 84 13.92 -13.13 17.50
C LYS A 84 14.09 -12.10 18.61
N ALA A 85 13.77 -10.85 18.30
CA ALA A 85 13.72 -9.74 19.24
C ALA A 85 12.91 -8.61 18.61
N VAL A 86 11.98 -8.01 19.34
CA VAL A 86 11.12 -6.91 18.84
C VAL A 86 11.94 -5.81 18.16
N ARG A 87 13.09 -5.44 18.76
CA ARG A 87 13.99 -4.41 18.24
C ARG A 87 14.81 -4.83 17.02
N ALA A 88 14.79 -6.11 16.62
CA ALA A 88 15.45 -6.57 15.41
C ALA A 88 14.63 -6.28 14.14
N CYS A 89 13.32 -6.05 14.27
CA CYS A 89 12.46 -5.56 13.18
C CYS A 89 12.45 -4.03 13.22
N THR A 90 13.42 -3.42 12.56
CA THR A 90 13.66 -1.97 12.61
C THR A 90 12.89 -1.20 11.52
N TRP A 91 12.81 0.11 11.67
CA TRP A 91 12.46 1.01 10.59
C TRP A 91 13.70 1.78 10.11
N PRO A 92 14.01 1.79 8.81
CA PRO A 92 13.41 0.98 7.73
C PRO A 92 13.59 -0.52 7.96
N CYS A 93 12.83 -1.35 7.23
CA CYS A 93 12.86 -2.81 7.37
C CYS A 93 14.30 -3.37 7.34
N SER A 94 14.63 -4.24 8.29
CA SER A 94 15.97 -4.84 8.40
C SER A 94 16.40 -5.56 7.12
N ILE A 95 15.46 -6.23 6.43
CA ILE A 95 15.76 -6.90 5.15
C ILE A 95 16.16 -5.88 4.09
N THR A 96 15.39 -4.80 3.94
CA THR A 96 15.69 -3.71 2.99
C THR A 96 17.05 -3.06 3.27
N GLN A 97 17.45 -2.96 4.55
CA GLN A 97 18.77 -2.41 4.90
C GLN A 97 19.92 -3.37 4.60
N MET A 98 19.68 -4.68 4.64
CA MET A 98 20.71 -5.71 4.42
C MET A 98 20.83 -6.14 2.96
N ASP A 99 19.77 -6.05 2.18
CA ASP A 99 19.72 -6.48 0.79
C ASP A 99 19.50 -5.28 -0.14
N PRO A 100 20.54 -4.83 -0.84
CA PRO A 100 20.42 -3.69 -1.75
C PRO A 100 19.54 -3.96 -2.98
N ASN A 101 19.18 -5.22 -3.24
CA ASN A 101 18.30 -5.61 -4.32
C ASN A 101 16.81 -5.70 -3.88
N ASP A 102 16.51 -5.49 -2.60
CA ASP A 102 15.15 -5.50 -2.08
C ASP A 102 14.45 -4.19 -2.40
N GLN A 103 13.57 -4.20 -3.38
CA GLN A 103 12.90 -3.00 -3.92
C GLN A 103 11.62 -2.61 -3.15
N LEU A 104 11.34 -3.22 -1.98
CA LEU A 104 10.19 -2.81 -1.18
C LEU A 104 10.37 -1.41 -0.57
N ASP A 105 11.58 -0.88 -0.57
CA ASP A 105 11.87 0.51 -0.22
C ASP A 105 11.03 1.52 -1.01
N ARG A 106 10.70 1.20 -2.28
CA ARG A 106 9.83 2.02 -3.12
C ARG A 106 8.40 2.13 -2.56
N VAL A 107 7.88 1.02 -2.00
CA VAL A 107 6.57 1.02 -1.34
C VAL A 107 6.63 1.80 -0.04
N TYR A 108 7.67 1.61 0.76
CA TYR A 108 7.86 2.35 2.01
C TYR A 108 7.99 3.85 1.76
N GLU A 109 8.78 4.25 0.78
CA GLU A 109 8.92 5.67 0.41
C GLU A 109 7.59 6.26 -0.03
N ALA A 110 6.88 5.56 -0.92
CA ALA A 110 5.60 6.02 -1.42
C ALA A 110 4.54 6.14 -0.31
N MET A 111 4.50 5.19 0.63
CA MET A 111 3.47 5.18 1.68
C MET A 111 3.82 6.07 2.86
N VAL A 112 5.06 6.04 3.34
CA VAL A 112 5.44 6.77 4.55
C VAL A 112 5.75 8.25 4.23
N HIS A 113 6.44 8.49 3.12
CA HIS A 113 6.99 9.83 2.85
C HIS A 113 6.22 10.60 1.79
N TRP A 114 5.75 9.95 0.73
CA TRP A 114 5.24 10.68 -0.43
C TRP A 114 3.71 10.80 -0.45
N GLY A 115 2.98 9.68 -0.38
CA GLY A 115 1.53 9.62 -0.59
C GLY A 115 0.69 9.98 0.63
N ASP A 116 -0.54 10.38 0.40
CA ASP A 116 -1.57 10.62 1.42
C ASP A 116 -2.76 9.69 1.24
N VAL A 117 -3.05 9.31 0.00
CA VAL A 117 -4.13 8.41 -0.38
C VAL A 117 -3.53 7.18 -1.06
N PHE A 118 -3.99 5.99 -0.67
CA PHE A 118 -3.57 4.71 -1.24
C PHE A 118 -4.78 3.97 -1.82
N ILE A 119 -4.83 3.88 -3.15
CA ILE A 119 -5.80 3.04 -3.86
C ILE A 119 -5.14 1.69 -4.11
N ILE A 120 -5.62 0.65 -3.42
CA ILE A 120 -4.96 -0.66 -3.40
C ILE A 120 -5.84 -1.70 -4.09
N GLY A 121 -5.41 -2.14 -5.27
CA GLY A 121 -6.10 -3.16 -6.04
C GLY A 121 -5.63 -4.58 -5.71
N THR A 122 -6.55 -5.48 -5.42
CA THR A 122 -6.27 -6.90 -5.19
C THR A 122 -7.26 -7.81 -5.89
N PRO A 123 -6.83 -8.90 -6.53
CA PRO A 123 -7.72 -9.99 -6.89
C PRO A 123 -8.03 -10.85 -5.65
N ILE A 124 -9.22 -11.44 -5.62
CA ILE A 124 -9.56 -12.49 -4.65
C ILE A 124 -8.86 -13.79 -5.07
N ARG A 125 -8.19 -14.44 -4.15
CA ARG A 125 -7.57 -15.76 -4.30
C ARG A 125 -7.90 -16.60 -3.08
N TRP A 126 -8.65 -17.72 -3.30
CA TRP A 126 -9.09 -18.59 -2.20
C TRP A 126 -9.80 -17.83 -1.06
N GLY A 127 -10.65 -16.86 -1.43
CA GLY A 127 -11.38 -16.05 -0.46
C GLY A 127 -10.52 -15.05 0.35
N ALA A 128 -9.31 -14.75 -0.13
CA ALA A 128 -8.36 -13.84 0.50
C ALA A 128 -7.75 -12.86 -0.52
N PRO A 129 -7.09 -11.79 -0.09
CA PRO A 129 -6.23 -10.96 -0.95
C PRO A 129 -5.13 -11.80 -1.60
N SER A 130 -4.50 -11.29 -2.65
CA SER A 130 -3.43 -11.98 -3.37
C SER A 130 -2.21 -12.28 -2.50
N SER A 131 -1.39 -13.25 -2.93
CA SER A 131 -0.12 -13.57 -2.26
C SER A 131 0.86 -12.39 -2.24
N LEU A 132 0.87 -11.55 -3.27
CA LEU A 132 1.70 -10.34 -3.28
C LEU A 132 1.23 -9.30 -2.27
N TYR A 133 -0.09 -9.19 -2.04
CA TYR A 133 -0.62 -8.37 -0.96
C TYR A 133 -0.06 -8.84 0.39
N PHE A 134 -0.19 -10.13 0.71
CA PHE A 134 0.35 -10.66 1.97
C PHE A 134 1.86 -10.50 2.09
N LYS A 135 2.59 -10.77 1.02
CA LYS A 135 4.05 -10.58 0.99
C LYS A 135 4.45 -9.13 1.32
N MET A 136 3.67 -8.15 0.87
CA MET A 136 3.86 -6.74 1.20
C MET A 136 3.49 -6.45 2.66
N VAL A 137 2.29 -6.84 3.12
CA VAL A 137 1.81 -6.46 4.45
C VAL A 137 2.59 -7.13 5.57
N GLU A 138 3.05 -8.37 5.42
CA GLU A 138 3.94 -9.01 6.38
C GLU A 138 5.25 -8.22 6.58
N ARG A 139 5.77 -7.64 5.50
CA ARG A 139 6.95 -6.79 5.56
C ARG A 139 6.69 -5.43 6.20
N MET A 140 5.41 -4.98 6.31
CA MET A 140 5.04 -3.74 7.00
C MET A 140 5.05 -3.85 8.53
N ASN A 141 5.35 -5.01 9.09
CA ASN A 141 5.56 -5.16 10.53
C ASN A 141 6.60 -4.17 11.09
N CYS A 142 7.59 -3.77 10.29
CA CYS A 142 8.55 -2.74 10.67
C CYS A 142 7.91 -1.35 10.90
N ILE A 143 6.81 -1.05 10.23
CA ILE A 143 6.01 0.18 10.41
C ILE A 143 5.19 0.07 11.68
N GLN A 144 4.51 -1.07 11.88
CA GLN A 144 3.71 -1.33 13.07
C GLN A 144 4.57 -1.29 14.35
N ASN A 145 5.79 -1.81 14.30
CA ASN A 145 6.74 -1.74 15.40
C ASN A 145 7.09 -0.30 15.83
N GLN A 146 7.00 0.69 14.94
CA GLN A 146 7.23 2.08 15.35
C GLN A 146 6.12 2.58 16.27
N VAL A 147 4.88 2.10 16.09
CA VAL A 147 3.79 2.39 17.02
C VAL A 147 4.10 1.75 18.39
N THR A 148 4.46 0.47 18.40
CA THR A 148 4.66 -0.31 19.64
C THR A 148 5.89 0.12 20.42
N ILE A 149 7.02 0.36 19.72
CA ILE A 149 8.32 0.63 20.37
C ILE A 149 8.53 2.12 20.63
N SER A 150 8.04 2.99 19.75
CA SER A 150 8.39 4.42 19.73
C SER A 150 7.17 5.34 19.87
N GLY A 151 5.95 4.80 19.90
CA GLY A 151 4.72 5.59 19.89
C GLY A 151 4.53 6.42 18.61
N LYS A 152 5.15 6.00 17.48
CA LYS A 152 5.15 6.74 16.22
C LYS A 152 4.36 5.99 15.16
N ALA A 153 3.16 6.44 14.86
CA ALA A 153 2.35 5.91 13.76
C ALA A 153 2.78 6.57 12.43
N LEU A 154 3.65 5.89 11.66
CA LEU A 154 4.22 6.42 10.42
C LEU A 154 3.18 6.64 9.31
N LEU A 155 2.06 5.91 9.37
CA LEU A 155 0.94 6.03 8.42
C LEU A 155 -0.28 6.72 9.03
N GLN A 156 -0.12 7.40 10.15
CA GLN A 156 -1.21 8.14 10.78
C GLN A 156 -1.84 9.15 9.81
N ASN A 157 -3.16 9.16 9.77
CA ASN A 157 -3.96 10.05 8.92
C ASN A 157 -3.77 9.88 7.41
N LYS A 158 -3.09 8.82 6.96
CA LYS A 158 -3.12 8.41 5.57
C LYS A 158 -4.46 7.74 5.26
N VAL A 159 -4.95 7.86 4.03
CA VAL A 159 -6.26 7.34 3.64
C VAL A 159 -6.11 6.14 2.70
N VAL A 160 -6.89 5.09 2.92
CA VAL A 160 -6.85 3.87 2.10
C VAL A 160 -8.22 3.60 1.47
N GLY A 161 -8.22 3.28 0.17
CA GLY A 161 -9.38 2.85 -0.61
C GLY A 161 -9.09 1.54 -1.35
N PRO A 162 -9.54 0.37 -0.85
CA PRO A 162 -9.39 -0.91 -1.54
C PRO A 162 -10.25 -1.05 -2.79
N ILE A 163 -9.70 -1.69 -3.83
CA ILE A 163 -10.41 -2.17 -5.02
C ILE A 163 -10.25 -3.69 -5.08
N ILE A 164 -11.35 -4.42 -4.92
CA ILE A 164 -11.37 -5.87 -4.74
C ILE A 164 -12.07 -6.52 -5.92
N MET A 165 -11.35 -7.34 -6.69
CA MET A 165 -11.85 -7.94 -7.91
C MET A 165 -11.70 -9.46 -7.89
N GLY A 166 -12.74 -10.19 -8.23
CA GLY A 166 -12.66 -11.63 -8.23
C GLY A 166 -13.68 -12.34 -9.10
N GLY A 167 -13.44 -13.62 -9.36
CA GLY A 167 -14.40 -14.55 -9.90
C GLY A 167 -15.09 -15.40 -8.83
N GLN A 168 -14.70 -15.26 -7.57
CA GLN A 168 -15.26 -15.96 -6.42
C GLN A 168 -15.80 -14.96 -5.41
N ASP A 169 -16.66 -15.44 -4.52
CA ASP A 169 -17.22 -14.64 -3.44
C ASP A 169 -16.19 -14.36 -2.32
N ASN A 170 -16.66 -13.90 -1.17
CA ASN A 170 -15.92 -13.56 0.03
C ASN A 170 -15.38 -12.10 0.04
N VAL A 171 -16.02 -11.24 -0.69
CA VAL A 171 -15.65 -9.80 -0.78
C VAL A 171 -15.54 -9.16 0.60
N GLN A 172 -16.53 -9.39 1.49
CA GLN A 172 -16.55 -8.78 2.82
C GLN A 172 -15.38 -9.23 3.68
N ALA A 173 -14.98 -10.49 3.62
CA ALA A 173 -13.83 -10.99 4.38
C ALA A 173 -12.52 -10.39 3.86
N VAL A 174 -12.36 -10.28 2.53
CA VAL A 174 -11.20 -9.63 1.92
C VAL A 174 -11.14 -8.15 2.31
N ALA A 175 -12.27 -7.44 2.22
CA ALA A 175 -12.35 -6.04 2.64
C ALA A 175 -12.02 -5.88 4.12
N GLY A 176 -12.59 -6.71 4.99
CA GLY A 176 -12.33 -6.70 6.43
C GLY A 176 -10.85 -6.91 6.77
N GLN A 177 -10.18 -7.85 6.10
CA GLN A 177 -8.74 -8.08 6.27
C GLN A 177 -7.92 -6.85 5.86
N MET A 178 -8.23 -6.24 4.71
CA MET A 178 -7.49 -5.07 4.22
C MET A 178 -7.72 -3.86 5.13
N LEU A 179 -8.98 -3.56 5.47
CA LEU A 179 -9.32 -2.43 6.33
C LEU A 179 -8.72 -2.60 7.73
N GLY A 180 -8.86 -3.79 8.34
CA GLY A 180 -8.30 -4.09 9.65
C GLY A 180 -6.79 -3.90 9.69
N PHE A 181 -6.07 -4.42 8.69
CA PHE A 181 -4.61 -4.27 8.60
C PHE A 181 -4.18 -2.79 8.57
N PHE A 182 -4.77 -1.98 7.70
CA PHE A 182 -4.38 -0.58 7.58
C PHE A 182 -4.86 0.29 8.76
N ALA A 183 -5.98 -0.09 9.41
CA ALA A 183 -6.42 0.54 10.66
C ALA A 183 -5.37 0.40 11.77
N GLU A 184 -4.78 -0.79 11.92
CA GLU A 184 -3.68 -1.06 12.89
C GLU A 184 -2.42 -0.20 12.64
N LEU A 185 -2.23 0.27 11.41
CA LEU A 185 -1.14 1.18 11.06
C LEU A 185 -1.48 2.66 11.23
N GLY A 186 -2.72 2.99 11.64
CA GLY A 186 -3.19 4.36 11.85
C GLY A 186 -3.82 5.01 10.62
N CYS A 187 -4.08 4.25 9.56
CA CYS A 187 -4.77 4.76 8.37
C CYS A 187 -6.26 5.04 8.65
N GLN A 188 -6.82 5.95 7.86
CA GLN A 188 -8.22 6.34 7.87
C GLN A 188 -8.93 5.84 6.61
N PHE A 189 -10.27 5.78 6.67
CA PHE A 189 -11.10 5.30 5.59
C PHE A 189 -12.28 6.25 5.35
N PRO A 190 -12.65 6.52 4.09
CA PRO A 190 -13.84 7.30 3.80
C PRO A 190 -15.11 6.49 4.08
N GLN A 191 -16.25 7.16 4.06
CA GLN A 191 -17.55 6.49 3.95
C GLN A 191 -17.57 5.61 2.69
N PHE A 192 -18.16 4.39 2.76
CA PHE A 192 -18.07 3.41 1.69
C PHE A 192 -16.61 3.19 1.24
N PRO A 193 -15.78 2.58 2.11
CA PRO A 193 -14.33 2.63 2.02
C PRO A 193 -13.71 1.81 0.89
N TYR A 194 -14.47 0.95 0.23
CA TYR A 194 -13.97 0.10 -0.87
C TYR A 194 -15.01 -0.05 -1.98
N ILE A 195 -14.53 -0.44 -3.14
CA ILE A 195 -15.36 -1.00 -4.20
C ILE A 195 -14.98 -2.46 -4.42
N ALA A 196 -15.95 -3.26 -4.83
CA ALA A 196 -15.70 -4.66 -5.11
C ALA A 196 -16.63 -5.18 -6.20
N HIS A 197 -16.11 -6.10 -6.99
CA HIS A 197 -16.88 -6.87 -7.94
C HIS A 197 -16.42 -8.32 -7.96
N SER A 198 -17.34 -9.23 -7.86
CA SER A 198 -17.12 -10.66 -7.97
C SER A 198 -18.19 -11.27 -8.87
N ARG A 199 -17.80 -12.20 -9.73
CA ARG A 199 -18.71 -12.85 -10.66
C ARG A 199 -18.33 -14.32 -10.83
N GLY A 200 -19.27 -15.18 -10.42
CA GLY A 200 -19.31 -16.60 -10.75
C GLY A 200 -18.14 -17.46 -10.26
N TRP A 201 -18.26 -18.76 -10.55
CA TRP A 201 -17.34 -19.80 -10.08
C TRP A 201 -16.72 -20.61 -11.21
N THR A 202 -17.27 -20.51 -12.43
CA THR A 202 -16.82 -21.28 -13.58
C THR A 202 -15.71 -20.57 -14.33
N ALA A 203 -14.95 -21.31 -15.14
CA ALA A 203 -13.94 -20.72 -16.03
C ALA A 203 -14.58 -19.72 -17.01
N GLU A 204 -15.78 -20.04 -17.51
CA GLU A 204 -16.54 -19.16 -18.41
C GLU A 204 -16.97 -17.85 -17.75
N ASP A 205 -17.40 -17.91 -16.48
CA ASP A 205 -17.71 -16.71 -15.71
C ASP A 205 -16.48 -15.82 -15.56
N MET A 206 -15.31 -16.43 -15.35
CA MET A 206 -14.06 -15.69 -15.19
C MET A 206 -13.61 -15.01 -16.49
N GLU A 207 -13.79 -15.64 -17.65
CA GLU A 207 -13.52 -15.04 -18.96
C GLU A 207 -14.48 -13.87 -19.23
N ARG A 208 -15.77 -14.09 -19.04
CA ARG A 208 -16.80 -13.07 -19.18
C ARG A 208 -16.63 -11.91 -18.19
N ASN A 209 -16.04 -12.18 -17.01
CA ASN A 209 -15.75 -11.12 -16.05
C ASN A 209 -14.71 -10.12 -16.57
N VAL A 210 -13.69 -10.57 -17.30
CA VAL A 210 -12.71 -9.68 -17.93
C VAL A 210 -13.38 -8.74 -18.94
N GLU A 211 -14.24 -9.29 -19.80
CA GLU A 211 -14.98 -8.50 -20.80
C GLU A 211 -15.95 -7.52 -20.12
N PHE A 212 -16.67 -7.99 -19.12
CA PHE A 212 -17.58 -7.17 -18.34
C PHE A 212 -16.87 -5.99 -17.68
N VAL A 213 -15.75 -6.22 -17.00
CA VAL A 213 -15.01 -5.14 -16.32
C VAL A 213 -14.44 -4.13 -17.32
N ARG A 214 -13.94 -4.62 -18.48
CA ARG A 214 -13.46 -3.73 -19.55
C ARG A 214 -14.55 -2.78 -20.06
N ALA A 215 -15.77 -3.27 -20.18
CA ALA A 215 -16.91 -2.52 -20.72
C ALA A 215 -17.67 -1.72 -19.67
N SER A 216 -17.45 -1.97 -18.38
CA SER A 216 -18.28 -1.41 -17.30
C SER A 216 -17.94 0.04 -16.96
N ASP A 217 -18.76 0.96 -17.44
CA ASP A 217 -18.71 2.37 -17.01
C ASP A 217 -19.02 2.49 -15.51
N ALA A 218 -19.93 1.67 -15.00
CA ALA A 218 -20.31 1.70 -13.59
C ALA A 218 -19.12 1.40 -12.66
N LEU A 219 -18.28 0.40 -12.99
CA LEU A 219 -17.09 0.09 -12.19
C LEU A 219 -16.03 1.19 -12.31
N ARG A 220 -15.86 1.78 -13.48
CA ARG A 220 -14.97 2.94 -13.65
C ARG A 220 -15.44 4.11 -12.81
N THR A 221 -16.72 4.47 -12.90
CA THR A 221 -17.33 5.54 -12.10
C THR A 221 -17.18 5.26 -10.60
N ALA A 222 -17.45 4.04 -10.14
CA ALA A 222 -17.26 3.66 -8.74
C ALA A 222 -15.80 3.81 -8.28
N SER A 223 -14.82 3.50 -9.14
CA SER A 223 -13.41 3.72 -8.82
C SER A 223 -13.04 5.20 -8.71
N HIS A 224 -13.63 6.05 -9.55
CA HIS A 224 -13.47 7.50 -9.48
C HIS A 224 -14.07 8.07 -8.20
N GLU A 225 -15.31 7.70 -7.88
CA GLU A 225 -16.00 8.14 -6.67
C GLU A 225 -15.30 7.68 -5.37
N LEU A 226 -14.75 6.46 -5.34
CA LEU A 226 -13.91 6.02 -4.22
C LEU A 226 -12.69 6.91 -4.07
N THR A 227 -12.04 7.23 -5.18
CA THR A 227 -10.86 8.09 -5.20
C THR A 227 -11.18 9.48 -4.70
N ASP A 228 -12.30 10.05 -5.13
CA ASP A 228 -12.78 11.37 -4.69
C ASP A 228 -13.03 11.38 -3.18
N ARG A 229 -13.76 10.38 -2.66
CA ARG A 229 -14.00 10.26 -1.21
C ARG A 229 -12.69 10.13 -0.41
N CYS A 230 -11.71 9.40 -0.92
CA CYS A 230 -10.40 9.28 -0.29
C CYS A 230 -9.65 10.62 -0.28
N ILE A 231 -9.66 11.34 -1.40
CA ILE A 231 -9.01 12.66 -1.51
C ILE A 231 -9.67 13.66 -0.58
N ASP A 232 -10.99 13.76 -0.59
CA ASP A 232 -11.77 14.68 0.25
C ASP A 232 -11.50 14.43 1.76
N LEU A 233 -11.35 13.17 2.14
CA LEU A 233 -10.97 12.83 3.51
C LEU A 233 -9.53 13.25 3.82
N ALA A 234 -8.60 12.97 2.92
CA ALA A 234 -7.19 13.32 3.09
C ALA A 234 -6.99 14.85 3.18
N GLU A 235 -7.69 15.62 2.35
CA GLU A 235 -7.67 17.09 2.41
C GLU A 235 -8.15 17.61 3.78
N ARG A 236 -9.24 17.06 4.30
CA ARG A 236 -9.74 17.41 5.65
C ARG A 236 -8.75 17.05 6.74
N LEU A 237 -8.11 15.88 6.68
CA LEU A 237 -7.11 15.45 7.66
C LEU A 237 -5.86 16.33 7.61
N LEU A 238 -5.42 16.75 6.42
CA LEU A 238 -4.29 17.66 6.27
C LEU A 238 -4.60 19.07 6.79
N ALA A 239 -5.83 19.57 6.55
CA ALA A 239 -6.24 20.88 7.05
C ALA A 239 -6.35 20.94 8.57
N THR A 240 -6.64 19.82 9.24
CA THR A 240 -6.78 19.73 10.69
C THR A 240 -5.51 19.26 11.40
N ALA A 241 -4.49 18.85 10.66
CA ALA A 241 -3.23 18.42 11.25
C ALA A 241 -2.56 19.60 11.98
N PRO A 242 -2.12 19.44 13.23
CA PRO A 242 -1.35 20.48 13.90
C PRO A 242 -0.06 20.74 13.09
N PRO A 243 0.42 22.01 13.03
CA PRO A 243 1.67 22.31 12.37
C PRO A 243 2.80 21.45 12.94
N PRO A 244 3.79 21.05 12.12
CA PRO A 244 4.90 20.25 12.60
C PRO A 244 5.59 21.00 13.75
N VAL A 245 5.69 20.34 14.90
CA VAL A 245 6.38 20.92 16.06
C VAL A 245 7.85 21.13 15.66
N PRO A 246 8.38 22.35 15.71
CA PRO A 246 9.81 22.56 15.48
C PRO A 246 10.60 21.68 16.43
N ARG A 247 11.49 20.88 15.91
CA ARG A 247 12.40 20.09 16.76
C ARG A 247 13.41 21.06 17.39
N ALA A 248 13.39 21.13 18.73
CA ALA A 248 14.46 21.74 19.50
C ALA A 248 15.77 20.97 19.35
#